data_901d571e1b6fed0d1028343f1fbcab96
#
_entry.id   901d571e1b6fed0d1028343f1fbcab96
#
_cell.length_a   1.000
_cell.length_b   1.000
_cell.length_c   1.000
_cell.angle_alpha   90.00
_cell.angle_beta   90.00
_cell.angle_gamma   90.00
#
_symmetry.space_group_name_H-M   'P 1'
#
loop_
_entity.id
_entity.type
_entity.pdbx_description
1 polymer ?
#
loop_
_entity_poly.entity_id
_entity_poly.type
_entity_poly.pdbx_seq_one_letter_code
_entity_poly.pdbx_strand_id
1 'polypeptide(L)'
;MLPGLDVRTAGRTLVAPGAVHLQAYLPIESQKQLVARCLELGAADAGFYTPIVRGGHPMSVRMLCLGRHWNALTYRYEDTRADIDLRPVPGLPEELATLAGRLAEDAGFAMNPDICIVNWYSAGSRMGTHQDKDESPESIAAGAPVVSVSLGDTARFLFGGLRRKDPVQPIFLESGDGFVFGGPARLRYHGVSRILTNTGPQGLGVQGRLNLTFRQF
;
A
#
# COMPACT_ATOMS: atom_id res chain seq x y z
N MET A 1 -4.19 -19.77 9.68
CA MET A 1 -3.86 -18.60 10.53
C MET A 1 -2.35 -18.42 10.43
N LEU A 2 -1.85 -17.33 9.86
CA LEU A 2 -0.42 -17.02 9.93
C LEU A 2 -0.11 -16.82 11.43
N PRO A 3 0.81 -17.59 12.05
CA PRO A 3 1.28 -17.28 13.40
C PRO A 3 1.78 -15.83 13.37
N GLY A 4 1.53 -15.06 14.42
CA GLY A 4 1.70 -13.62 14.45
C GLY A 4 2.95 -13.19 13.71
N LEU A 5 2.78 -12.33 12.69
CA LEU A 5 3.91 -11.79 11.93
C LEU A 5 4.88 -11.14 12.91
N ASP A 6 6.09 -11.66 13.00
CA ASP A 6 7.12 -11.06 13.83
C ASP A 6 7.50 -9.71 13.23
N VAL A 7 7.65 -8.69 14.07
CA VAL A 7 7.99 -7.33 13.66
C VAL A 7 9.21 -6.88 14.46
N ARG A 8 10.13 -6.20 13.79
CA ARG A 8 11.32 -5.62 14.42
C ARG A 8 11.46 -4.19 13.93
N THR A 9 11.49 -3.24 14.82
CA THR A 9 11.77 -1.85 14.44
C THR A 9 13.30 -1.67 14.37
N ALA A 10 13.89 -1.77 13.20
CA ALA A 10 15.33 -1.52 13.02
C ALA A 10 15.64 -0.03 12.94
N GLY A 11 14.72 0.78 12.40
CA GLY A 11 14.86 2.22 12.32
C GLY A 11 13.51 2.92 12.20
N ARG A 12 13.39 4.08 12.85
CA ARG A 12 12.22 4.96 12.78
C ARG A 12 12.65 6.37 12.42
N THR A 13 12.27 6.86 11.26
CA THR A 13 12.60 8.20 10.78
C THR A 13 11.35 9.04 10.59
N LEU A 14 11.29 10.19 11.25
CA LEU A 14 10.27 11.20 10.97
C LEU A 14 10.64 11.92 9.67
N VAL A 15 9.90 11.64 8.60
CA VAL A 15 10.12 12.21 7.26
C VAL A 15 9.54 13.62 7.16
N ALA A 16 8.38 13.81 7.76
CA ALA A 16 7.69 15.10 7.87
C ALA A 16 6.70 15.00 9.04
N PRO A 17 6.16 16.14 9.56
CA PRO A 17 5.08 16.08 10.52
C PRO A 17 3.93 15.19 10.02
N GLY A 18 3.62 14.13 10.78
CA GLY A 18 2.62 13.13 10.42
C GLY A 18 3.06 12.08 9.40
N ALA A 19 4.35 11.97 9.06
CA ALA A 19 4.87 10.94 8.16
C ALA A 19 6.11 10.25 8.73
N VAL A 20 6.06 8.93 8.85
CA VAL A 20 7.09 8.10 9.49
C VAL A 20 7.51 6.97 8.54
N HIS A 21 8.81 6.78 8.39
CA HIS A 21 9.43 5.63 7.75
C HIS A 21 9.93 4.66 8.81
N LEU A 22 9.42 3.44 8.79
CA LEU A 22 9.78 2.32 9.66
C LEU A 22 10.67 1.37 8.86
N GLN A 23 11.98 1.51 8.99
CA GLN A 23 12.96 0.78 8.19
C GLN A 23 13.15 -0.64 8.71
N ALA A 24 13.25 -1.60 7.79
CA ALA A 24 13.43 -3.03 8.06
C ALA A 24 12.44 -3.55 9.13
N TYR A 25 11.20 -3.10 9.05
CA TYR A 25 10.15 -3.41 10.02
C TYR A 25 9.79 -4.89 10.04
N LEU A 26 9.78 -5.54 8.87
CA LEU A 26 9.49 -6.97 8.75
C LEU A 26 10.79 -7.77 8.55
N PRO A 27 11.10 -8.74 9.43
CA PRO A 27 12.17 -9.69 9.17
C PRO A 27 11.84 -10.57 7.96
N ILE A 28 12.87 -11.16 7.36
CA ILE A 28 12.77 -11.89 6.08
C ILE A 28 11.72 -13.02 6.10
N GLU A 29 11.58 -13.73 7.21
CA GLU A 29 10.60 -14.82 7.30
C GLU A 29 9.16 -14.29 7.30
N SER A 30 8.88 -13.16 7.98
CA SER A 30 7.58 -12.49 7.91
C SER A 30 7.29 -11.95 6.51
N GLN A 31 8.31 -11.43 5.80
CA GLN A 31 8.17 -11.00 4.42
C GLN A 31 7.79 -12.16 3.49
N LYS A 32 8.45 -13.33 3.62
CA LYS A 32 8.12 -14.54 2.83
C LYS A 32 6.69 -15.00 3.06
N GLN A 33 6.24 -15.04 4.32
CA GLN A 33 4.86 -15.41 4.67
C GLN A 33 3.86 -14.43 4.05
N LEU A 34 4.13 -13.13 4.15
CA LEU A 34 3.26 -12.10 3.61
C LEU A 34 3.20 -12.12 2.07
N VAL A 35 4.34 -12.36 1.40
CA VAL A 35 4.38 -12.56 -0.06
C VAL A 35 3.56 -13.78 -0.46
N ALA A 36 3.75 -14.93 0.20
CA ALA A 36 2.99 -16.14 -0.09
C ALA A 36 1.48 -15.90 0.08
N ARG A 37 1.09 -15.19 1.14
CA ARG A 37 -0.32 -14.85 1.39
C ARG A 37 -0.90 -13.91 0.32
N CYS A 38 -0.14 -12.89 -0.11
CA CYS A 38 -0.59 -12.00 -1.19
C CYS A 38 -0.77 -12.75 -2.51
N LEU A 39 0.13 -13.69 -2.82
CA LEU A 39 0.04 -14.51 -4.04
C LEU A 39 -1.13 -15.49 -3.98
N GLU A 40 -1.37 -16.11 -2.84
CA GLU A 40 -2.55 -16.98 -2.60
C GLU A 40 -3.86 -16.22 -2.82
N LEU A 41 -4.03 -15.06 -2.15
CA LEU A 41 -5.19 -14.20 -2.32
C LEU A 41 -5.33 -13.71 -3.76
N GLY A 42 -4.21 -13.39 -4.40
CA GLY A 42 -4.17 -12.93 -5.78
C GLY A 42 -4.43 -14.01 -6.84
N ALA A 43 -4.34 -15.29 -6.48
CA ALA A 43 -4.67 -16.42 -7.35
C ALA A 43 -6.15 -16.83 -7.29
N ALA A 44 -6.92 -16.30 -6.33
CA ALA A 44 -8.35 -16.55 -6.20
C ALA A 44 -9.14 -15.89 -7.35
N ASP A 45 -10.41 -16.25 -7.48
CA ASP A 45 -11.32 -15.77 -8.55
C ASP A 45 -11.41 -14.24 -8.63
N ALA A 46 -11.40 -13.54 -7.49
CA ALA A 46 -11.37 -12.08 -7.39
C ALA A 46 -9.94 -11.55 -7.18
N GLY A 47 -8.95 -12.19 -7.83
CA GLY A 47 -7.53 -11.94 -7.65
C GLY A 47 -6.99 -10.69 -8.35
N PHE A 48 -5.68 -10.69 -8.62
CA PHE A 48 -5.00 -9.56 -9.26
C PHE A 48 -5.57 -9.22 -10.63
N TYR A 49 -5.81 -7.94 -10.86
CA TYR A 49 -6.28 -7.36 -12.11
C TYR A 49 -5.45 -6.12 -12.49
N THR A 50 -5.58 -5.66 -13.72
CA THR A 50 -5.00 -4.38 -14.17
C THR A 50 -6.11 -3.34 -14.25
N PRO A 51 -6.11 -2.30 -13.41
CA PRO A 51 -7.12 -1.25 -13.48
C PRO A 51 -7.06 -0.50 -14.81
N ILE A 52 -8.23 -0.13 -15.33
CA ILE A 52 -8.38 0.74 -16.50
C ILE A 52 -8.94 2.07 -15.99
N VAL A 53 -8.14 3.13 -16.07
CA VAL A 53 -8.56 4.47 -15.63
C VAL A 53 -9.46 5.16 -16.66
N ARG A 54 -10.07 6.26 -16.26
CA ARG A 54 -10.83 7.13 -17.19
C ARG A 54 -9.99 7.44 -18.44
N GLY A 55 -10.59 7.27 -19.60
CA GLY A 55 -9.88 7.40 -20.88
C GLY A 55 -9.40 6.07 -21.48
N GLY A 56 -9.68 4.93 -20.81
CA GLY A 56 -9.43 3.60 -21.35
C GLY A 56 -7.97 3.12 -21.26
N HIS A 57 -7.12 3.81 -20.53
CA HIS A 57 -5.71 3.44 -20.39
C HIS A 57 -5.50 2.50 -19.22
N PRO A 58 -4.82 1.34 -19.41
CA PRO A 58 -4.44 0.46 -18.32
C PRO A 58 -3.36 1.11 -17.43
N MET A 59 -3.45 0.88 -16.13
CA MET A 59 -2.37 1.23 -15.21
C MET A 59 -1.16 0.33 -15.44
N SER A 60 0.03 0.80 -15.08
CA SER A 60 1.26 0.00 -15.18
C SER A 60 1.47 -0.95 -13.99
N VAL A 61 0.50 -1.02 -13.09
CA VAL A 61 0.50 -1.87 -11.89
C VAL A 61 -0.70 -2.82 -11.94
N ARG A 62 -0.53 -4.02 -11.39
CA ARG A 62 -1.66 -4.90 -11.08
C ARG A 62 -2.12 -4.61 -9.67
N MET A 63 -3.40 -4.72 -9.40
CA MET A 63 -3.99 -4.49 -8.09
C MET A 63 -4.77 -5.70 -7.60
N LEU A 64 -4.80 -5.87 -6.29
CA LEU A 64 -5.74 -6.73 -5.57
C LEU A 64 -6.36 -5.88 -4.47
N CYS A 65 -7.67 -5.71 -4.48
CA CYS A 65 -8.42 -5.00 -3.45
C CYS A 65 -9.01 -5.98 -2.45
N LEU A 66 -8.88 -5.68 -1.17
CA LEU A 66 -9.42 -6.44 -0.04
C LEU A 66 -10.20 -5.48 0.87
N GLY A 67 -11.35 -5.95 1.37
CA GLY A 67 -12.29 -5.17 2.15
C GLY A 67 -13.20 -4.31 1.28
N ARG A 68 -12.64 -3.37 0.53
CA ARG A 68 -13.35 -2.56 -0.46
C ARG A 68 -12.60 -2.49 -1.78
N HIS A 69 -13.33 -2.39 -2.88
CA HIS A 69 -12.78 -2.23 -4.23
C HIS A 69 -12.64 -0.74 -4.57
N TRP A 70 -11.44 -0.34 -4.97
CA TRP A 70 -11.25 0.97 -5.56
C TRP A 70 -11.58 0.93 -7.05
N ASN A 71 -12.69 1.53 -7.44
CA ASN A 71 -13.15 1.59 -8.81
C ASN A 71 -12.39 2.69 -9.57
N ALA A 72 -11.56 2.30 -10.53
CA ALA A 72 -10.67 3.19 -11.28
C ALA A 72 -11.41 4.13 -12.26
N LEU A 73 -12.69 3.87 -12.55
CA LEU A 73 -13.52 4.71 -13.41
C LEU A 73 -14.25 5.80 -12.63
N THR A 74 -14.72 5.48 -11.41
CA THR A 74 -15.49 6.39 -10.56
C THR A 74 -14.64 7.12 -9.53
N TYR A 75 -13.44 6.61 -9.20
CA TYR A 75 -12.59 7.04 -8.09
C TYR A 75 -13.32 6.94 -6.75
N ARG A 76 -13.99 5.80 -6.52
CA ARG A 76 -14.74 5.51 -5.30
C ARG A 76 -14.42 4.11 -4.80
N TYR A 77 -14.57 3.91 -3.50
CA TYR A 77 -14.59 2.59 -2.89
C TYR A 77 -15.99 1.99 -2.93
N GLU A 78 -16.08 0.74 -3.35
CA GLU A 78 -17.32 0.00 -3.60
C GLU A 78 -17.21 -1.39 -2.96
N ASP A 79 -18.36 -2.01 -2.66
CA ASP A 79 -18.39 -3.36 -2.09
C ASP A 79 -18.35 -4.47 -3.17
N THR A 80 -18.44 -4.06 -4.44
CA THR A 80 -18.34 -4.94 -5.60
C THR A 80 -17.31 -4.41 -6.60
N ARG A 81 -16.80 -5.29 -7.44
CA ARG A 81 -15.86 -4.98 -8.52
C ARG A 81 -16.63 -4.55 -9.79
N ALA A 82 -17.40 -3.46 -9.69
CA ALA A 82 -18.35 -3.04 -10.71
C ALA A 82 -17.70 -2.67 -12.06
N ASP A 83 -16.46 -2.24 -12.06
CA ASP A 83 -15.67 -1.91 -13.26
C ASP A 83 -14.92 -3.12 -13.88
N ILE A 84 -15.08 -4.33 -13.30
CA ILE A 84 -14.37 -5.53 -13.75
C ILE A 84 -15.34 -6.68 -14.07
N ASP A 85 -15.97 -7.27 -13.06
CA ASP A 85 -16.72 -8.54 -13.19
C ASP A 85 -17.96 -8.65 -12.27
N LEU A 86 -18.32 -7.57 -11.59
CA LEU A 86 -19.45 -7.45 -10.65
C LEU A 86 -19.37 -8.39 -9.43
N ARG A 87 -18.24 -9.05 -9.20
CA ARG A 87 -18.05 -9.93 -8.06
C ARG A 87 -17.93 -9.13 -6.74
N PRO A 88 -18.33 -9.72 -5.61
CA PRO A 88 -18.04 -9.16 -4.30
C PRO A 88 -16.52 -8.99 -4.09
N VAL A 89 -16.14 -7.99 -3.32
CA VAL A 89 -14.74 -7.79 -2.91
C VAL A 89 -14.38 -8.83 -1.84
N PRO A 90 -13.22 -9.50 -1.92
CA PRO A 90 -12.76 -10.35 -0.82
C PRO A 90 -12.58 -9.53 0.46
N GLY A 91 -12.97 -10.11 1.61
CA GLY A 91 -12.77 -9.45 2.90
C GLY A 91 -11.30 -9.19 3.20
N LEU A 92 -11.03 -8.17 4.01
CA LEU A 92 -9.68 -7.91 4.53
C LEU A 92 -9.35 -8.98 5.59
N PRO A 93 -8.30 -9.82 5.39
CA PRO A 93 -7.90 -10.81 6.38
C PRO A 93 -7.46 -10.15 7.69
N GLU A 94 -7.84 -10.76 8.82
CA GLU A 94 -7.56 -10.23 10.17
C GLU A 94 -6.05 -10.06 10.43
N GLU A 95 -5.23 -10.99 9.94
CA GLU A 95 -3.78 -10.91 10.07
C GLU A 95 -3.18 -9.69 9.37
N LEU A 96 -3.75 -9.26 8.24
CA LEU A 96 -3.32 -8.07 7.52
C LEU A 96 -3.81 -6.80 8.23
N ALA A 97 -5.04 -6.80 8.75
CA ALA A 97 -5.56 -5.70 9.54
C ALA A 97 -4.73 -5.48 10.82
N THR A 98 -4.38 -6.58 11.50
CA THR A 98 -3.52 -6.55 12.70
C THR A 98 -2.14 -5.96 12.39
N LEU A 99 -1.52 -6.37 11.27
CA LEU A 99 -0.23 -5.82 10.83
C LEU A 99 -0.31 -4.32 10.61
N ALA A 100 -1.35 -3.85 9.93
CA ALA A 100 -1.54 -2.43 9.66
C ALA A 100 -1.76 -1.62 10.95
N GLY A 101 -2.55 -2.16 11.90
CA GLY A 101 -2.76 -1.55 13.22
C GLY A 101 -1.45 -1.36 13.99
N ARG A 102 -0.58 -2.37 14.02
CA ARG A 102 0.75 -2.29 14.66
C ARG A 102 1.65 -1.24 14.01
N LEU A 103 1.71 -1.21 12.68
CA LEU A 103 2.49 -0.20 11.96
C LEU A 103 2.00 1.22 12.24
N ALA A 104 0.68 1.41 12.31
CA ALA A 104 0.08 2.69 12.67
C ALA A 104 0.47 3.09 14.11
N GLU A 105 0.36 2.18 15.08
CA GLU A 105 0.72 2.40 16.48
C GLU A 105 2.20 2.79 16.64
N ASP A 106 3.12 2.03 16.00
CA ASP A 106 4.56 2.32 16.03
C ASP A 106 4.91 3.65 15.35
N ALA A 107 4.07 4.12 14.44
CA ALA A 107 4.18 5.45 13.83
C ALA A 107 3.50 6.55 14.67
N GLY A 108 2.74 6.21 15.71
CA GLY A 108 2.06 7.15 16.59
C GLY A 108 0.62 7.47 16.19
N PHE A 109 -0.05 6.54 15.48
CA PHE A 109 -1.45 6.66 15.07
C PHE A 109 -2.30 5.50 15.59
N ALA A 110 -3.59 5.76 15.78
CA ALA A 110 -4.59 4.70 15.91
C ALA A 110 -5.21 4.42 14.52
N MET A 111 -5.47 3.14 14.20
CA MET A 111 -6.09 2.73 12.95
C MET A 111 -6.92 1.47 13.14
N ASN A 112 -8.09 1.44 12.51
CA ASN A 112 -8.90 0.23 12.33
C ASN A 112 -9.11 0.03 10.82
N PRO A 113 -8.16 -0.62 10.11
CA PRO A 113 -8.20 -0.71 8.65
C PRO A 113 -9.34 -1.62 8.19
N ASP A 114 -10.05 -1.18 7.17
CA ASP A 114 -11.06 -1.96 6.46
C ASP A 114 -10.79 -2.08 4.95
N ILE A 115 -9.70 -1.47 4.49
CA ILE A 115 -9.23 -1.48 3.10
C ILE A 115 -7.77 -1.91 3.05
N CYS A 116 -7.44 -2.82 2.14
CA CYS A 116 -6.07 -3.05 1.69
C CYS A 116 -6.03 -3.14 0.16
N ILE A 117 -5.18 -2.32 -0.47
CA ILE A 117 -4.84 -2.47 -1.88
C ILE A 117 -3.42 -3.01 -1.98
N VAL A 118 -3.28 -4.22 -2.54
CA VAL A 118 -1.98 -4.80 -2.87
C VAL A 118 -1.65 -4.41 -4.31
N ASN A 119 -0.65 -3.54 -4.46
CA ASN A 119 -0.13 -3.10 -5.75
C ASN A 119 1.06 -3.97 -6.15
N TRP A 120 1.02 -4.61 -7.31
CA TRP A 120 2.12 -5.38 -7.85
C TRP A 120 2.79 -4.61 -8.99
N TYR A 121 4.01 -4.17 -8.75
CA TYR A 121 4.85 -3.46 -9.70
C TYR A 121 5.83 -4.43 -10.37
N SER A 122 5.83 -4.48 -11.68
CA SER A 122 6.87 -5.10 -12.50
C SER A 122 7.97 -4.10 -12.86
N ALA A 123 9.01 -4.55 -13.54
CA ALA A 123 10.03 -3.68 -14.11
C ALA A 123 9.37 -2.60 -15.01
N GLY A 124 9.76 -1.34 -14.82
CA GLY A 124 9.20 -0.21 -15.54
C GLY A 124 7.85 0.32 -15.03
N SER A 125 7.19 -0.37 -14.10
CA SER A 125 5.97 0.13 -13.47
C SER A 125 6.21 1.40 -12.66
N ARG A 126 5.21 2.29 -12.69
CA ARG A 126 5.23 3.55 -11.95
C ARG A 126 3.81 3.95 -11.53
N MET A 127 3.71 4.81 -10.56
CA MET A 127 2.46 5.46 -10.16
C MET A 127 2.71 6.96 -10.03
N GLY A 128 2.03 7.75 -10.84
CA GLY A 128 2.15 9.20 -10.82
C GLY A 128 1.80 9.79 -9.44
N THR A 129 2.24 11.00 -9.17
CA THR A 129 1.91 11.67 -7.90
C THR A 129 0.42 11.95 -7.80
N HIS A 130 -0.19 11.50 -6.71
CA HIS A 130 -1.60 11.61 -6.38
C HIS A 130 -1.79 11.86 -4.88
N GLN A 131 -3.02 12.03 -4.47
CA GLN A 131 -3.44 12.03 -3.07
C GLN A 131 -4.37 10.85 -2.86
N ASP A 132 -4.27 10.18 -1.73
CA ASP A 132 -5.27 9.23 -1.25
C ASP A 132 -6.40 10.04 -0.60
N LYS A 133 -7.53 10.16 -1.27
CA LYS A 133 -8.64 11.04 -0.86
C LYS A 133 -10.03 10.51 -1.23
N ASP A 134 -10.09 9.24 -1.60
CA ASP A 134 -11.33 8.61 -2.09
C ASP A 134 -12.06 7.85 -0.96
N GLU A 135 -11.53 7.89 0.27
CA GLU A 135 -12.15 7.37 1.48
C GLU A 135 -13.31 8.30 1.95
N SER A 136 -13.97 7.92 3.05
CA SER A 136 -15.07 8.74 3.59
C SER A 136 -14.59 10.14 4.00
N PRO A 137 -15.44 11.15 3.88
CA PRO A 137 -15.12 12.51 4.34
C PRO A 137 -14.72 12.56 5.81
N GLU A 138 -15.32 11.71 6.64
CA GLU A 138 -15.06 11.60 8.07
C GLU A 138 -13.65 11.07 8.33
N SER A 139 -13.24 10.01 7.63
CA SER A 139 -11.90 9.43 7.73
C SER A 139 -10.82 10.42 7.28
N ILE A 140 -11.06 11.11 6.17
CA ILE A 140 -10.16 12.16 5.67
C ILE A 140 -10.06 13.34 6.67
N ALA A 141 -11.18 13.80 7.21
CA ALA A 141 -11.20 14.91 8.16
C ALA A 141 -10.52 14.56 9.49
N ALA A 142 -10.66 13.33 9.95
CA ALA A 142 -9.96 12.81 11.12
C ALA A 142 -8.45 12.65 10.89
N GLY A 143 -7.99 12.72 9.65
CA GLY A 143 -6.59 12.48 9.29
C GLY A 143 -6.17 11.02 9.49
N ALA A 144 -7.10 10.06 9.35
CA ALA A 144 -6.83 8.64 9.50
C ALA A 144 -5.62 8.23 8.65
N PRO A 145 -4.65 7.46 9.20
CA PRO A 145 -3.40 7.23 8.51
C PRO A 145 -3.57 6.32 7.28
N VAL A 146 -2.66 6.49 6.34
CA VAL A 146 -2.35 5.51 5.30
C VAL A 146 -1.13 4.73 5.76
N VAL A 147 -1.23 3.41 5.80
CA VAL A 147 -0.14 2.50 6.16
C VAL A 147 0.30 1.74 4.93
N SER A 148 1.60 1.71 4.68
CA SER A 148 2.19 1.04 3.52
C SER A 148 3.27 0.06 3.96
N VAL A 149 3.27 -1.15 3.37
CA VAL A 149 4.30 -2.18 3.54
C VAL A 149 4.90 -2.52 2.19
N SER A 150 6.24 -2.56 2.12
CA SER A 150 7.00 -2.84 0.92
C SER A 150 7.59 -4.25 0.95
N LEU A 151 7.48 -5.00 -0.15
CA LEU A 151 8.03 -6.36 -0.30
C LEU A 151 8.63 -6.52 -1.70
N GLY A 152 9.83 -7.06 -1.80
CA GLY A 152 10.54 -7.27 -3.07
C GLY A 152 11.43 -6.09 -3.44
N ASP A 153 11.39 -5.68 -4.70
CA ASP A 153 12.28 -4.64 -5.22
C ASP A 153 12.04 -3.26 -4.58
N THR A 154 13.12 -2.51 -4.39
CA THR A 154 13.11 -1.16 -3.83
C THR A 154 12.33 -0.19 -4.72
N ALA A 155 11.45 0.60 -4.14
CA ALA A 155 10.77 1.69 -4.83
C ALA A 155 11.46 3.02 -4.57
N ARG A 156 11.64 3.83 -5.63
CA ARG A 156 11.87 5.25 -5.48
C ARG A 156 10.53 5.95 -5.32
N PHE A 157 10.12 6.09 -4.07
CA PHE A 157 8.90 6.75 -3.66
C PHE A 157 9.10 8.25 -3.60
N LEU A 158 8.15 8.99 -4.13
CA LEU A 158 8.12 10.46 -4.10
C LEU A 158 7.13 10.90 -3.02
N PHE A 159 7.58 11.72 -2.09
CA PHE A 159 6.74 12.28 -1.04
C PHE A 159 6.81 13.80 -1.09
N GLY A 160 5.71 14.45 -1.45
CA GLY A 160 5.63 15.88 -1.71
C GLY A 160 4.93 16.64 -0.58
N GLY A 161 4.45 17.84 -0.90
CA GLY A 161 3.62 18.66 -0.01
C GLY A 161 2.13 18.45 -0.23
N LEU A 162 1.33 19.39 0.29
CA LEU A 162 -0.14 19.37 0.18
C LEU A 162 -0.64 19.87 -1.19
N ARG A 163 0.20 20.57 -1.94
CA ARG A 163 -0.11 21.04 -3.29
C ARG A 163 0.67 20.24 -4.33
N ARG A 164 0.08 19.97 -5.47
CA ARG A 164 0.69 19.16 -6.56
C ARG A 164 2.04 19.70 -7.04
N LYS A 165 2.28 21.00 -6.92
CA LYS A 165 3.51 21.67 -7.37
C LYS A 165 4.55 21.81 -6.26
N ASP A 166 4.25 21.39 -5.04
CA ASP A 166 5.22 21.43 -3.94
C ASP A 166 6.42 20.52 -4.25
N PRO A 167 7.62 20.85 -3.79
CA PRO A 167 8.78 20.00 -3.95
C PRO A 167 8.53 18.57 -3.43
N VAL A 168 9.07 17.58 -4.13
CA VAL A 168 8.99 16.18 -3.74
C VAL A 168 10.32 15.70 -3.21
N GLN A 169 10.30 14.97 -2.10
CA GLN A 169 11.46 14.29 -1.55
C GLN A 169 11.44 12.83 -2.02
N PRO A 170 12.50 12.32 -2.64
CA PRO A 170 12.62 10.90 -2.92
C PRO A 170 12.97 10.13 -1.64
N ILE A 171 12.25 9.03 -1.42
CA ILE A 171 12.49 8.07 -0.34
C ILE A 171 12.67 6.71 -1.00
N PHE A 172 13.67 5.95 -0.58
CA PHE A 172 13.83 4.57 -1.01
C PHE A 172 13.14 3.67 -0.01
N LEU A 173 12.09 2.99 -0.47
CA LEU A 173 11.34 2.01 0.32
C LEU A 173 11.81 0.63 -0.07
N GLU A 174 12.55 -0.01 0.83
CA GLU A 174 13.12 -1.33 0.66
C GLU A 174 12.16 -2.44 1.10
N SER A 175 12.51 -3.68 0.81
CA SER A 175 11.74 -4.84 1.25
C SER A 175 11.71 -4.95 2.76
N GLY A 176 10.52 -5.09 3.34
CA GLY A 176 10.31 -5.11 4.79
C GLY A 176 10.07 -3.74 5.42
N ASP A 177 10.18 -2.65 4.66
CA ASP A 177 9.89 -1.31 5.18
C ASP A 177 8.39 -1.06 5.34
N GLY A 178 8.05 -0.32 6.41
CA GLY A 178 6.77 0.34 6.59
C GLY A 178 6.87 1.83 6.32
N PHE A 179 5.84 2.43 5.74
CA PHE A 179 5.70 3.88 5.61
C PHE A 179 4.30 4.30 6.00
N VAL A 180 4.19 5.17 6.98
CA VAL A 180 2.90 5.59 7.54
C VAL A 180 2.79 7.10 7.46
N PHE A 181 1.65 7.61 6.96
CA PHE A 181 1.37 9.04 6.95
C PHE A 181 -0.10 9.33 7.23
N GLY A 182 -0.34 10.29 8.11
CA GLY A 182 -1.67 10.67 8.58
C GLY A 182 -1.67 12.07 9.17
N GLY A 183 -2.78 12.51 9.77
CA GLY A 183 -2.91 13.84 10.35
C GLY A 183 -2.49 14.93 9.37
N PRO A 184 -1.50 15.78 9.70
CA PRO A 184 -1.06 16.87 8.83
C PRO A 184 -0.44 16.40 7.51
N ALA A 185 -0.03 15.12 7.41
CA ALA A 185 0.51 14.55 6.19
C ALA A 185 -0.52 13.83 5.32
N ARG A 186 -1.75 13.62 5.80
CA ARG A 186 -2.76 12.73 5.20
C ARG A 186 -3.00 12.98 3.71
N LEU A 187 -3.05 14.22 3.31
CA LEU A 187 -3.31 14.62 1.93
C LEU A 187 -2.06 15.10 1.17
N ARG A 188 -0.88 14.63 1.58
CA ARG A 188 0.34 14.94 0.81
C ARG A 188 0.36 14.19 -0.52
N TYR A 189 0.82 14.85 -1.57
CA TYR A 189 1.05 14.22 -2.87
C TYR A 189 2.20 13.22 -2.77
N HIS A 190 1.96 12.01 -3.26
CA HIS A 190 2.96 10.95 -3.27
C HIS A 190 2.80 10.05 -4.49
N GLY A 191 3.80 9.23 -4.76
CA GLY A 191 3.78 8.30 -5.90
C GLY A 191 5.05 7.47 -5.99
N VAL A 192 5.10 6.55 -6.95
CA VAL A 192 6.26 5.68 -7.24
C VAL A 192 6.81 6.06 -8.61
N SER A 193 8.00 6.65 -8.63
CA SER A 193 8.61 7.09 -9.88
C SER A 193 9.35 5.97 -10.62
N ARG A 194 9.88 5.00 -9.88
CA ARG A 194 10.65 3.88 -10.43
C ARG A 194 10.75 2.73 -9.44
N ILE A 195 10.81 1.51 -9.97
CA ILE A 195 11.24 0.31 -9.26
C ILE A 195 12.70 0.04 -9.62
N LEU A 196 13.54 -0.19 -8.61
CA LEU A 196 14.94 -0.58 -8.79
C LEU A 196 14.98 -2.11 -8.87
N THR A 197 15.09 -2.61 -10.08
CA THR A 197 15.02 -4.06 -10.33
C THR A 197 16.19 -4.82 -9.70
N ASN A 198 15.93 -6.06 -9.26
CA ASN A 198 16.90 -6.97 -8.63
C ASN A 198 17.52 -6.44 -7.33
N THR A 199 16.80 -5.59 -6.60
CA THR A 199 17.21 -5.09 -5.28
C THR A 199 16.49 -5.79 -4.13
N GLY A 200 15.47 -6.59 -4.41
CA GLY A 200 14.74 -7.37 -3.41
C GLY A 200 15.58 -8.53 -2.85
N PRO A 201 15.24 -9.01 -1.63
CA PRO A 201 15.91 -10.16 -1.03
C PRO A 201 15.80 -11.41 -1.90
N GLN A 202 16.90 -12.16 -2.02
CA GLN A 202 16.88 -13.43 -2.73
C GLN A 202 15.96 -14.45 -2.04
N GLY A 203 15.25 -15.24 -2.84
CA GLY A 203 14.35 -16.28 -2.31
C GLY A 203 13.07 -15.76 -1.65
N LEU A 204 12.72 -14.48 -1.84
CA LEU A 204 11.48 -13.90 -1.32
C LEU A 204 10.21 -14.45 -2.01
N GLY A 205 10.34 -15.03 -3.21
CA GLY A 205 9.23 -15.67 -3.92
C GLY A 205 8.37 -14.72 -4.77
N VAL A 206 8.81 -13.48 -4.97
CA VAL A 206 8.15 -12.51 -5.86
C VAL A 206 9.17 -11.83 -6.77
N GLN A 207 8.77 -11.60 -8.03
CA GLN A 207 9.52 -10.74 -8.97
C GLN A 207 8.90 -9.34 -8.98
N GLY A 208 9.75 -8.31 -8.91
CA GLY A 208 9.33 -6.93 -8.79
C GLY A 208 8.97 -6.57 -7.35
N ARG A 209 7.91 -5.80 -7.17
CA ARG A 209 7.53 -5.27 -5.85
C ARG A 209 6.04 -5.46 -5.59
N LEU A 210 5.71 -5.99 -4.42
CA LEU A 210 4.39 -5.86 -3.82
C LEU A 210 4.39 -4.69 -2.84
N ASN A 211 3.31 -3.93 -2.85
CA ASN A 211 3.07 -2.89 -1.87
C ASN A 211 1.65 -3.01 -1.33
N LEU A 212 1.54 -3.33 -0.06
CA LEU A 212 0.26 -3.36 0.64
C LEU A 212 -0.01 -1.96 1.17
N THR A 213 -1.13 -1.37 0.79
CA THR A 213 -1.53 -0.04 1.26
C THR A 213 -2.86 -0.16 1.97
N PHE A 214 -2.86 0.11 3.27
CA PHE A 214 -4.02 0.01 4.14
C PHE A 214 -4.63 1.39 4.40
N ARG A 215 -5.95 1.42 4.48
CA ARG A 215 -6.74 2.61 4.77
C ARG A 215 -7.93 2.26 5.65
N GLN A 216 -8.53 3.27 6.22
CA GLN A 216 -9.79 3.24 6.95
C GLN A 216 -10.79 4.10 6.20
N PHE A 217 -11.97 3.50 5.90
CA PHE A 217 -13.06 4.19 5.20
C PHE A 217 -13.98 4.92 6.17
#